data_5e1b3eec2db3eeb0c26bb073c5c50ce5
#
_entry.id   5e1b3eec2db3eeb0c26bb073c5c50ce5
#
_cell.length_a   1.000
_cell.length_b   1.000
_cell.length_c   1.000
_cell.angle_alpha   90.00
_cell.angle_beta   90.00
_cell.angle_gamma   90.00
#
_symmetry.space_group_name_H-M   'P 1'
#
loop_
_entity.id
_entity.type
_entity.pdbx_description
1 polymer ?
#
loop_
_entity_poly.entity_id
_entity_poly.type
_entity_poly.pdbx_seq_one_letter_code
_entity_poly.pdbx_strand_id
1 'polypeptide(L)'
;MVPNDLILIPALEADALIIEQLAKKFDLDCEDLKWNQFIVAKKNDNIIGFGRLRKYPECAEVATVGVIAEERKNGIGSLMVKELIRTASSEVFVTCVIPDFFKKLGFQIVKQYPPVLQKKVDFCKAYDFNDEQVFVMKMQK
;
A
#
# COMPACT_ATOMS: atom_id res chain seq x y z
N MET A 1 -5.61 16.75 9.29
CA MET A 1 -4.37 17.52 9.25
C MET A 1 -3.20 16.62 9.60
N VAL A 2 -2.10 16.73 8.86
CA VAL A 2 -0.92 15.89 9.09
C VAL A 2 -0.15 16.42 10.30
N PRO A 3 0.26 15.54 11.24
CA PRO A 3 1.05 15.99 12.40
C PRO A 3 2.38 16.63 11.97
N ASN A 4 2.80 17.67 12.68
CA ASN A 4 4.03 18.38 12.36
C ASN A 4 5.29 17.56 12.60
N ASP A 5 5.22 16.55 13.47
CA ASP A 5 6.34 15.70 13.81
C ASP A 5 6.37 14.38 13.00
N LEU A 6 5.57 14.34 11.93
CA LEU A 6 5.52 13.18 11.06
C LEU A 6 6.72 13.13 10.13
N ILE A 7 7.35 11.96 10.04
CA ILE A 7 8.46 11.71 9.10
C ILE A 7 8.12 10.50 8.25
N LEU A 8 8.30 10.61 6.94
CA LEU A 8 8.17 9.51 5.99
C LEU A 8 9.55 9.11 5.51
N ILE A 9 9.97 7.89 5.82
CA ILE A 9 11.32 7.40 5.50
C ILE A 9 11.26 5.93 5.05
N PRO A 10 12.28 5.48 4.31
CA PRO A 10 12.40 4.05 4.03
C PRO A 10 12.48 3.26 5.33
N ALA A 11 11.87 2.08 5.35
CA ALA A 11 11.92 1.21 6.52
C ALA A 11 13.35 0.70 6.75
N LEU A 12 13.66 0.47 8.01
CA LEU A 12 14.92 -0.16 8.41
C LEU A 12 14.64 -1.62 8.76
N GLU A 13 15.68 -2.44 8.78
CA GLU A 13 15.53 -3.84 9.16
C GLU A 13 14.90 -3.97 10.55
N ALA A 14 15.25 -3.06 11.46
CA ALA A 14 14.68 -3.06 12.81
C ALA A 14 13.16 -2.86 12.82
N ASP A 15 12.59 -2.33 11.75
CA ASP A 15 11.15 -2.10 11.66
C ASP A 15 10.37 -3.34 11.21
N ALA A 16 11.06 -4.37 10.73
CA ALA A 16 10.44 -5.53 10.09
C ALA A 16 9.39 -6.21 10.95
N LEU A 17 9.70 -6.43 12.22
CA LEU A 17 8.78 -7.14 13.12
C LEU A 17 7.50 -6.35 13.35
N ILE A 18 7.62 -5.04 13.57
CA ILE A 18 6.45 -4.19 13.81
C ILE A 18 5.57 -4.14 12.57
N ILE A 19 6.19 -4.00 11.39
CA ILE A 19 5.45 -4.01 10.13
C ILE A 19 4.66 -5.31 9.99
N GLU A 20 5.30 -6.45 10.23
CA GLU A 20 4.63 -7.74 10.12
C GLU A 20 3.48 -7.86 11.10
N GLN A 21 3.68 -7.46 12.35
CA GLN A 21 2.64 -7.53 13.37
C GLN A 21 1.43 -6.67 13.01
N LEU A 22 1.68 -5.44 12.55
CA LEU A 22 0.59 -4.54 12.18
C LEU A 22 -0.12 -5.01 10.92
N ALA A 23 0.62 -5.51 9.93
CA ALA A 23 0.02 -6.02 8.70
C ALA A 23 -0.93 -7.18 9.00
N LYS A 24 -0.53 -8.09 9.89
CA LYS A 24 -1.38 -9.19 10.31
C LYS A 24 -2.59 -8.71 11.09
N LYS A 25 -2.39 -7.76 12.01
CA LYS A 25 -3.47 -7.20 12.81
C LYS A 25 -4.53 -6.53 11.94
N PHE A 26 -4.13 -5.90 10.85
CA PHE A 26 -5.04 -5.18 9.96
C PHE A 26 -5.53 -6.04 8.79
N ASP A 27 -5.22 -7.34 8.80
CA ASP A 27 -5.63 -8.27 7.73
C ASP A 27 -5.14 -7.84 6.35
N LEU A 28 -3.94 -7.29 6.29
CA LEU A 28 -3.34 -6.88 5.04
C LEU A 28 -2.53 -8.02 4.42
N ASP A 29 -2.15 -7.84 3.16
CA ASP A 29 -1.35 -8.83 2.43
C ASP A 29 0.01 -9.00 3.09
N CYS A 30 0.23 -10.18 3.69
CA CYS A 30 1.47 -10.53 4.37
C CYS A 30 2.35 -11.45 3.54
N GLU A 31 2.01 -11.69 2.28
CA GLU A 31 2.78 -12.58 1.43
C GLU A 31 4.12 -11.96 1.09
N ASP A 32 5.20 -12.73 1.35
CA ASP A 32 6.56 -12.36 0.99
C ASP A 32 6.92 -10.96 1.50
N LEU A 33 6.71 -10.73 2.79
CA LEU A 33 7.02 -9.43 3.41
C LEU A 33 8.54 -9.22 3.43
N LYS A 34 8.97 -8.15 2.79
CA LYS A 34 10.37 -7.73 2.76
C LYS A 34 10.44 -6.29 3.22
N TRP A 35 11.08 -6.05 4.36
CA TRP A 35 11.13 -4.71 4.95
C TRP A 35 11.67 -3.65 3.98
N ASN A 36 12.61 -4.03 3.11
CA ASN A 36 13.21 -3.09 2.18
C ASN A 36 12.32 -2.65 1.02
N GLN A 37 11.08 -3.17 0.95
CA GLN A 37 10.07 -2.69 0.00
C GLN A 37 9.20 -1.60 0.62
N PHE A 38 9.34 -1.36 1.92
CA PHE A 38 8.44 -0.49 2.66
C PHE A 38 8.98 0.91 2.88
N ILE A 39 8.07 1.87 2.97
CA ILE A 39 8.31 3.13 3.65
C ILE A 39 7.47 3.12 4.92
N VAL A 40 7.90 3.87 5.92
CA VAL A 40 7.17 3.99 7.18
C VAL A 40 6.93 5.46 7.49
N ALA A 41 5.81 5.71 8.16
CA ALA A 41 5.49 7.00 8.73
C ALA A 41 5.76 6.89 10.23
N LYS A 42 6.64 7.74 10.74
CA LYS A 42 7.00 7.74 12.15
C LYS A 42 6.61 9.06 12.81
N LYS A 43 6.14 8.94 14.03
CA LYS A 43 5.82 10.06 14.90
C LYS A 43 6.48 9.78 16.24
N ASN A 44 7.42 10.62 16.65
CA ASN A 44 8.21 10.42 17.88
C ASN A 44 8.82 9.02 17.93
N ASP A 45 9.43 8.60 16.81
CA ASP A 45 10.08 7.30 16.64
C ASP A 45 9.15 6.09 16.63
N ASN A 46 7.84 6.31 16.72
CA ASN A 46 6.86 5.22 16.64
C ASN A 46 6.31 5.10 15.24
N ILE A 47 6.24 3.88 14.73
CA ILE A 47 5.62 3.62 13.44
C ILE A 47 4.10 3.79 13.57
N ILE A 48 3.55 4.73 12.81
CA ILE A 48 2.10 4.97 12.78
C ILE A 48 1.48 4.60 11.44
N GLY A 49 2.32 4.35 10.45
CA GLY A 49 1.85 3.91 9.14
C GLY A 49 2.97 3.24 8.36
N PHE A 50 2.60 2.49 7.36
CA PHE A 50 3.54 1.77 6.51
C PHE A 50 2.89 1.45 5.19
N GLY A 51 3.70 1.19 4.18
CA GLY A 51 3.23 0.75 2.89
C GLY A 51 4.39 0.29 2.03
N ARG A 52 4.14 -0.58 1.08
CA ARG A 52 5.21 -1.08 0.24
C ARG A 52 4.94 -0.90 -1.25
N LEU A 53 6.01 -0.83 -1.99
CA LEU A 53 5.99 -0.89 -3.44
C LEU A 53 6.67 -2.19 -3.84
N ARG A 54 5.89 -3.14 -4.35
CA ARG A 54 6.42 -4.36 -4.93
C ARG A 54 6.87 -4.07 -6.34
N LYS A 55 8.10 -4.43 -6.66
CA LYS A 55 8.64 -4.21 -8.00
C LYS A 55 8.70 -5.54 -8.74
N TYR A 56 8.13 -5.55 -9.92
CA TYR A 56 8.17 -6.68 -10.84
C TYR A 56 8.86 -6.23 -12.11
N PRO A 57 9.29 -7.17 -12.97
CA PRO A 57 9.91 -6.77 -14.25
C PRO A 57 8.99 -5.89 -15.10
N GLU A 58 7.66 -6.14 -15.06
CA GLU A 58 6.70 -5.44 -15.92
C GLU A 58 6.09 -4.20 -15.29
N CYS A 59 6.05 -4.13 -13.95
CA CYS A 59 5.31 -3.05 -13.27
C CYS A 59 5.68 -2.97 -11.79
N ALA A 60 5.06 -2.03 -11.10
CA ALA A 60 5.14 -1.94 -9.64
C ALA A 60 3.73 -1.98 -9.06
N GLU A 61 3.62 -2.45 -7.83
CA GLU A 61 2.34 -2.58 -7.15
C GLU A 61 2.42 -1.94 -5.76
N VAL A 62 1.51 -1.00 -5.50
CA VAL A 62 1.30 -0.47 -4.15
C VAL A 62 0.55 -1.54 -3.35
N ALA A 63 1.08 -1.92 -2.21
CA ALA A 63 0.49 -3.00 -1.42
C ALA A 63 0.75 -2.78 0.07
N THR A 64 -0.03 -3.47 0.89
CA THR A 64 0.17 -3.54 2.34
C THR A 64 0.29 -2.16 2.97
N VAL A 65 -0.64 -1.26 2.62
CA VAL A 65 -0.69 0.09 3.18
C VAL A 65 -1.59 0.08 4.41
N GLY A 66 -1.03 0.48 5.54
CA GLY A 66 -1.78 0.52 6.79
C GLY A 66 -1.43 1.75 7.62
N VAL A 67 -2.40 2.22 8.39
CA VAL A 67 -2.23 3.33 9.34
C VAL A 67 -2.90 2.89 10.64
N ILE A 68 -2.24 3.14 11.78
CA ILE A 68 -2.84 2.76 13.07
C ILE A 68 -4.14 3.53 13.29
N ALA A 69 -5.07 2.91 14.04
CA ALA A 69 -6.43 3.45 14.18
C ALA A 69 -6.45 4.89 14.68
N GLU A 70 -5.57 5.23 15.63
CA GLU A 70 -5.53 6.55 16.25
C GLU A 70 -5.12 7.65 15.27
N GLU A 71 -4.43 7.28 14.18
CA GLU A 71 -3.91 8.26 13.23
C GLU A 71 -4.66 8.24 11.90
N ARG A 72 -5.70 7.45 11.78
CA ARG A 72 -6.52 7.42 10.58
C ARG A 72 -7.27 8.74 10.43
N LYS A 73 -7.60 9.11 9.21
CA LYS A 73 -8.26 10.37 8.86
C LYS A 73 -7.35 11.61 8.91
N ASN A 74 -6.06 11.41 9.15
CA ASN A 74 -5.10 12.51 9.14
C ASN A 74 -4.36 12.64 7.81
N GLY A 75 -4.79 11.92 6.78
CA GLY A 75 -4.19 11.98 5.45
C GLY A 75 -2.87 11.24 5.30
N ILE A 76 -2.49 10.43 6.29
CA ILE A 76 -1.21 9.72 6.29
C ILE A 76 -1.18 8.67 5.19
N GLY A 77 -2.27 7.91 5.01
CA GLY A 77 -2.33 6.90 3.95
C GLY A 77 -2.11 7.51 2.57
N SER A 78 -2.73 8.66 2.29
CA SER A 78 -2.55 9.36 1.02
C SER A 78 -1.12 9.80 0.82
N LEU A 79 -0.48 10.35 1.86
CA LEU A 79 0.92 10.76 1.79
C LEU A 79 1.83 9.57 1.49
N MET A 80 1.57 8.43 2.12
CA MET A 80 2.38 7.23 1.92
C MET A 80 2.26 6.72 0.49
N VAL A 81 1.04 6.65 -0.04
CA VAL A 81 0.83 6.20 -1.42
C VAL A 81 1.51 7.15 -2.39
N LYS A 82 1.38 8.47 -2.19
CA LYS A 82 2.05 9.46 -3.04
C LYS A 82 3.57 9.27 -3.02
N GLU A 83 4.14 9.01 -1.85
CA GLU A 83 5.58 8.80 -1.76
C GLU A 83 6.01 7.52 -2.47
N LEU A 84 5.24 6.44 -2.34
CA LEU A 84 5.53 5.21 -3.05
C LEU A 84 5.48 5.40 -4.56
N ILE A 85 4.47 6.13 -5.06
CA ILE A 85 4.36 6.44 -6.48
C ILE A 85 5.57 7.25 -6.96
N ARG A 86 6.00 8.22 -6.16
CA ARG A 86 7.15 9.08 -6.50
C ARG A 86 8.42 8.26 -6.70
N THR A 87 8.59 7.18 -5.93
CA THR A 87 9.81 6.35 -6.02
C THR A 87 9.74 5.29 -7.10
N ALA A 88 8.58 5.12 -7.73
CA ALA A 88 8.40 4.09 -8.76
C ALA A 88 9.04 4.50 -10.07
N SER A 89 9.68 3.53 -10.75
CA SER A 89 10.31 3.75 -12.05
C SER A 89 9.55 3.08 -13.20
N SER A 90 8.42 2.48 -12.91
CA SER A 90 7.59 1.78 -13.90
C SER A 90 6.13 2.09 -13.67
N GLU A 91 5.23 1.49 -14.45
CA GLU A 91 3.80 1.65 -14.25
C GLU A 91 3.39 1.13 -12.89
N VAL A 92 2.52 1.87 -12.19
CA VAL A 92 2.10 1.56 -10.83
C VAL A 92 0.65 1.11 -10.83
N PHE A 93 0.41 -0.05 -10.23
CA PHE A 93 -0.93 -0.62 -10.07
C PHE A 93 -1.25 -0.80 -8.60
N VAL A 94 -2.54 -0.96 -8.30
CA VAL A 94 -3.01 -1.37 -6.98
C VAL A 94 -4.21 -2.30 -7.18
N THR A 95 -4.30 -3.33 -6.35
CA THR A 95 -5.50 -4.17 -6.27
C THR A 95 -6.17 -3.84 -4.95
N CYS A 96 -7.41 -3.40 -5.01
CA CYS A 96 -8.06 -2.83 -3.82
C CYS A 96 -9.55 -3.09 -3.79
N VAL A 97 -10.15 -2.80 -2.63
CA VAL A 97 -11.60 -2.83 -2.41
C VAL A 97 -12.14 -1.44 -2.06
N ILE A 98 -11.30 -0.41 -2.14
CA ILE A 98 -11.68 0.98 -1.84
C ILE A 98 -11.29 1.89 -2.99
N PRO A 99 -11.94 1.73 -4.17
CA PRO A 99 -11.49 2.44 -5.37
C PRO A 99 -11.54 3.97 -5.25
N ASP A 100 -12.48 4.51 -4.47
CA ASP A 100 -12.61 5.98 -4.36
C ASP A 100 -11.37 6.61 -3.74
N PHE A 101 -10.75 5.94 -2.77
CA PHE A 101 -9.52 6.42 -2.16
C PHE A 101 -8.42 6.57 -3.22
N PHE A 102 -8.25 5.55 -4.06
CA PHE A 102 -7.21 5.56 -5.07
C PHE A 102 -7.54 6.45 -6.27
N LYS A 103 -8.82 6.61 -6.60
CA LYS A 103 -9.22 7.56 -7.65
C LYS A 103 -8.78 8.98 -7.32
N LYS A 104 -8.90 9.37 -6.07
CA LYS A 104 -8.48 10.70 -5.62
C LYS A 104 -6.97 10.91 -5.76
N LEU A 105 -6.21 9.83 -5.79
CA LEU A 105 -4.75 9.88 -5.94
C LEU A 105 -4.29 9.75 -7.40
N GLY A 106 -5.24 9.63 -8.34
CA GLY A 106 -4.91 9.59 -9.76
C GLY A 106 -4.96 8.22 -10.40
N PHE A 107 -5.44 7.21 -9.66
CA PHE A 107 -5.60 5.87 -10.22
C PHE A 107 -6.94 5.75 -10.96
N GLN A 108 -6.97 4.90 -11.97
CA GLN A 108 -8.20 4.55 -12.69
C GLN A 108 -8.34 3.04 -12.75
N ILE A 109 -9.59 2.58 -12.70
CA ILE A 109 -9.90 1.16 -12.80
C ILE A 109 -9.52 0.67 -14.21
N VAL A 110 -8.83 -0.48 -14.28
CA VAL A 110 -8.45 -1.10 -15.54
C VAL A 110 -8.94 -2.54 -15.57
N LYS A 111 -9.27 -3.01 -16.77
CA LYS A 111 -9.70 -4.40 -16.97
C LYS A 111 -8.55 -5.30 -17.41
N GLN A 112 -7.48 -4.70 -17.93
CA GLN A 112 -6.30 -5.44 -18.37
C GLN A 112 -5.11 -4.99 -17.55
N TYR A 113 -4.30 -5.93 -17.11
CA TYR A 113 -3.15 -5.68 -16.26
C TYR A 113 -2.14 -6.82 -16.42
N PRO A 114 -0.88 -6.59 -16.03
CA PRO A 114 0.13 -7.65 -16.14
C PRO A 114 -0.28 -8.91 -15.39
N PRO A 115 -0.06 -10.10 -15.95
CA PRO A 115 -0.47 -11.37 -15.32
C PRO A 115 0.07 -11.58 -13.91
N VAL A 116 1.21 -10.98 -13.58
CA VAL A 116 1.82 -11.11 -12.25
C VAL A 116 0.88 -10.60 -11.15
N LEU A 117 -0.07 -9.71 -11.48
CA LEU A 117 -1.01 -9.16 -10.50
C LEU A 117 -2.19 -10.09 -10.20
N GLN A 118 -2.39 -11.13 -11.01
CA GLN A 118 -3.54 -12.03 -10.83
C GLN A 118 -3.53 -12.70 -9.46
N LYS A 119 -2.36 -13.02 -8.94
CA LYS A 119 -2.22 -13.64 -7.63
C LYS A 119 -2.80 -12.76 -6.52
N LYS A 120 -2.59 -11.45 -6.61
CA LYS A 120 -3.14 -10.50 -5.66
C LYS A 120 -4.66 -10.41 -5.77
N VAL A 121 -5.17 -10.42 -7.00
CA VAL A 121 -6.62 -10.44 -7.23
C VAL A 121 -7.24 -11.66 -6.58
N ASP A 122 -6.64 -12.84 -6.78
CA ASP A 122 -7.11 -14.09 -6.20
C ASP A 122 -7.06 -14.06 -4.67
N PHE A 123 -5.99 -13.49 -4.11
CA PHE A 123 -5.86 -13.31 -2.67
C PHE A 123 -7.01 -12.47 -2.11
N CYS A 124 -7.30 -11.34 -2.74
CA CYS A 124 -8.38 -10.45 -2.29
C CYS A 124 -9.74 -11.15 -2.34
N LYS A 125 -10.00 -11.92 -3.38
CA LYS A 125 -11.26 -12.65 -3.52
C LYS A 125 -11.42 -13.74 -2.46
N ALA A 126 -10.31 -14.35 -2.04
CA ALA A 126 -10.31 -15.41 -1.04
C ALA A 126 -10.67 -14.91 0.36
N TYR A 127 -10.60 -13.60 0.61
CA TYR A 127 -10.91 -13.01 1.92
C TYR A 127 -12.32 -12.45 2.00
N ASP A 128 -13.29 -13.20 1.46
CA ASP A 128 -14.72 -12.89 1.52
C ASP A 128 -15.16 -11.64 0.78
N PHE A 129 -14.29 -11.10 -0.05
CA PHE A 129 -14.69 -10.05 -0.96
C PHE A 129 -15.29 -10.70 -2.20
N ASN A 130 -16.50 -10.30 -2.59
CA ASN A 130 -17.04 -10.81 -3.82
C ASN A 130 -16.37 -10.11 -5.01
N ASP A 131 -16.52 -10.66 -6.21
CA ASP A 131 -15.84 -10.19 -7.41
C ASP A 131 -16.12 -8.72 -7.71
N GLU A 132 -17.28 -8.23 -7.32
CA GLU A 132 -17.67 -6.84 -7.57
C GLU A 132 -16.91 -5.85 -6.72
N GLN A 133 -16.29 -6.31 -5.62
CA GLN A 133 -15.59 -5.44 -4.68
C GLN A 133 -14.09 -5.37 -4.89
N VAL A 134 -13.56 -6.18 -5.80
CA VAL A 134 -12.11 -6.21 -6.06
C VAL A 134 -11.82 -5.49 -7.37
N PHE A 135 -10.98 -4.47 -7.31
CA PHE A 135 -10.61 -3.66 -8.46
C PHE A 135 -9.11 -3.65 -8.66
N VAL A 136 -8.68 -3.74 -9.91
CA VAL A 136 -7.30 -3.44 -10.28
C VAL A 136 -7.29 -2.03 -10.85
N MET A 137 -6.41 -1.19 -10.35
CA MET A 137 -6.33 0.21 -10.77
C MET A 137 -4.90 0.53 -11.19
N LYS A 138 -4.76 1.48 -12.09
CA LYS A 138 -3.48 1.91 -12.62
C LYS A 138 -3.34 3.41 -12.45
N MET A 139 -2.16 3.83 -11.99
CA MET A 139 -1.84 5.25 -11.87
C MET A 139 -1.74 5.88 -13.25
N GLN A 140 -2.46 6.96 -13.44
CA GLN A 140 -2.41 7.72 -14.69
C GLN A 140 -1.40 8.85 -14.54
N LYS A 141 -0.56 9.01 -15.54
CA LYS A 141 0.43 10.10 -15.58
C LYS A 141 -0.04 11.20 -16.48
#